data_5faf2abb26e26ec363f8808e494bd5f2
#
_entry.id   5faf2abb26e26ec363f8808e494bd5f2
#
_cell.length_a   1.000
_cell.length_b   1.000
_cell.length_c   1.000
_cell.angle_alpha   90.00
_cell.angle_beta   90.00
_cell.angle_gamma   90.00
#
_symmetry.space_group_name_H-M   'P 1'
#
loop_
_entity.id
_entity.type
_entity.pdbx_description
1 polymer ?
#
loop_
_entity_poly.entity_id
_entity_poly.type
_entity_poly.pdbx_seq_one_letter_code
_entity_poly.pdbx_strand_id
1 'polypeptide(L)'
;MARGPALALALYLAARKARGRARAEKLLRQEMKAGREDASRGAERLGASDLARPEGPLVWLHVGSEAEALGVPELIDRLREERDDLGVLITTARHGPDELLVARLPRDVVLQSAPYGVGPGAEWFVAHWRPDVAIWADNHLEPSLIEAAHGAGVPMFLIDARVPDRPGWRWLPGLRRALLARFSHVLAGDTRSAEGLRALGVPADRIEALGFLQEGGAPLPCSQAERDTLAELLAARPVWLAAGATPGEVPMIVAAHQQAMRRAHRLLLLLVPDPLESGAELAKDLEAGGWVVGLRSQEDEPEPELEIFVADLPDELGLWYRLSPVSLMGGTLLGASGFGVRNPYEAAALGSAVLFGPHLGLWRESYTRLREAGAARAVTDTESLARAVEHLLAPDHVAEMAAAAWEVTTSGAEATDRVVTLVLDALDARGL
;
A
#
# COMPACT_ATOMS: atom_id res chain seq x y z
N MET A 1 -31.73 25.60 -8.44
CA MET A 1 -30.78 26.57 -7.80
C MET A 1 -29.44 25.89 -7.53
N ALA A 2 -28.58 25.72 -8.54
CA ALA A 2 -27.31 24.99 -8.45
C ALA A 2 -26.06 25.83 -8.80
N ARG A 3 -26.12 27.16 -8.64
CA ARG A 3 -25.01 28.06 -9.02
C ARG A 3 -23.93 28.27 -7.93
N GLY A 4 -24.21 27.97 -6.66
CA GLY A 4 -23.28 28.25 -5.55
C GLY A 4 -21.97 27.44 -5.54
N PRO A 5 -22.00 26.09 -5.67
CA PRO A 5 -20.79 25.27 -5.61
C PRO A 5 -19.82 25.51 -6.76
N ALA A 6 -20.34 25.67 -7.99
CA ALA A 6 -19.54 25.96 -9.17
C ALA A 6 -18.89 27.34 -9.11
N LEU A 7 -19.55 28.34 -8.52
CA LEU A 7 -19.01 29.68 -8.34
C LEU A 7 -17.84 29.70 -7.34
N ALA A 8 -17.93 28.96 -6.22
CA ALA A 8 -16.85 28.87 -5.25
C ALA A 8 -15.58 28.25 -5.85
N LEU A 9 -15.72 27.21 -6.66
CA LEU A 9 -14.60 26.60 -7.40
C LEU A 9 -14.03 27.58 -8.42
N ALA A 10 -14.87 28.23 -9.21
CA ALA A 10 -14.43 29.20 -10.22
C ALA A 10 -13.65 30.37 -9.61
N LEU A 11 -14.13 30.94 -8.49
CA LEU A 11 -13.44 32.01 -7.77
C LEU A 11 -12.11 31.54 -7.18
N TYR A 12 -12.07 30.33 -6.61
CA TYR A 12 -10.86 29.74 -6.07
C TYR A 12 -9.79 29.58 -7.19
N LEU A 13 -10.17 29.03 -8.34
CA LEU A 13 -9.28 28.82 -9.48
C LEU A 13 -8.82 30.13 -10.08
N ALA A 14 -9.72 31.11 -10.25
CA ALA A 14 -9.36 32.43 -10.74
C ALA A 14 -8.31 33.11 -9.83
N ALA A 15 -8.49 33.04 -8.51
CA ALA A 15 -7.54 33.57 -7.54
C ALA A 15 -6.17 32.87 -7.59
N ARG A 16 -6.14 31.56 -7.87
CA ARG A 16 -4.88 30.79 -8.01
C ARG A 16 -4.21 31.06 -9.34
N LYS A 17 -4.97 31.17 -10.43
CA LYS A 17 -4.46 31.50 -11.75
C LYS A 17 -3.91 32.94 -11.82
N ALA A 18 -4.57 33.91 -11.18
CA ALA A 18 -4.13 35.30 -11.10
C ALA A 18 -2.77 35.47 -10.39
N ARG A 19 -2.39 34.50 -9.51
CA ARG A 19 -1.06 34.51 -8.86
C ARG A 19 0.08 34.15 -9.80
N GLY A 20 -0.24 33.60 -10.99
CA GLY A 20 0.63 33.41 -12.13
C GLY A 20 1.83 32.48 -11.93
N ARG A 21 2.59 32.31 -13.00
CA ARG A 21 3.81 31.47 -13.05
C ARG A 21 4.87 31.92 -12.03
N ALA A 22 5.05 33.21 -11.83
CA ALA A 22 6.03 33.76 -10.90
C ALA A 22 5.82 33.26 -9.44
N ARG A 23 4.57 33.02 -9.05
CA ARG A 23 4.27 32.45 -7.74
C ARG A 23 4.65 30.95 -7.65
N ALA A 24 4.40 30.17 -8.71
CA ALA A 24 4.82 28.78 -8.80
C ALA A 24 6.36 28.67 -8.73
N GLU A 25 7.07 29.49 -9.49
CA GLU A 25 8.55 29.56 -9.47
C GLU A 25 9.10 29.98 -8.09
N LYS A 26 8.42 30.93 -7.42
CA LYS A 26 8.81 31.30 -6.05
C LYS A 26 8.62 30.12 -5.08
N LEU A 27 7.52 29.39 -5.18
CA LEU A 27 7.24 28.23 -4.37
C LEU A 27 8.29 27.15 -4.61
N LEU A 28 8.59 26.82 -5.87
CA LEU A 28 9.63 25.88 -6.26
C LEU A 28 10.98 26.24 -5.61
N ARG A 29 11.41 27.50 -5.74
CA ARG A 29 12.67 27.96 -5.12
C ARG A 29 12.67 27.82 -3.59
N GLN A 30 11.52 27.98 -2.93
CA GLN A 30 11.39 27.77 -1.47
C GLN A 30 11.51 26.30 -1.10
N GLU A 31 10.86 25.40 -1.85
CA GLU A 31 10.91 23.96 -1.62
C GLU A 31 12.31 23.38 -1.89
N MET A 32 12.98 23.84 -2.96
CA MET A 32 14.37 23.48 -3.26
C MET A 32 15.35 23.93 -2.15
N LYS A 33 15.19 25.16 -1.64
CA LYS A 33 16.01 25.67 -0.52
C LYS A 33 15.80 24.90 0.78
N ALA A 34 14.63 24.34 0.95
CA ALA A 34 14.28 23.52 2.10
C ALA A 34 14.67 22.03 1.93
N GLY A 35 15.31 21.67 0.80
CA GLY A 35 15.70 20.29 0.48
C GLY A 35 14.53 19.34 0.24
N ARG A 36 13.34 19.86 -0.07
CA ARG A 36 12.14 19.07 -0.32
C ARG A 36 11.84 18.83 -1.79
N GLU A 37 12.54 19.49 -2.69
CA GLU A 37 12.39 19.30 -4.14
C GLU A 37 13.76 19.23 -4.81
N ASP A 38 13.87 18.32 -5.78
CA ASP A 38 15.04 18.19 -6.63
C ASP A 38 15.02 19.25 -7.77
N ALA A 39 16.15 19.90 -7.97
CA ALA A 39 16.34 20.89 -9.02
C ALA A 39 16.12 20.30 -10.43
N SER A 40 16.51 19.04 -10.63
CA SER A 40 16.36 18.33 -11.92
C SER A 40 14.90 18.16 -12.33
N ARG A 41 13.98 18.10 -11.36
CA ARG A 41 12.54 17.89 -11.58
C ARG A 41 11.71 19.19 -11.47
N GLY A 42 12.36 20.33 -11.29
CA GLY A 42 11.68 21.61 -11.11
C GLY A 42 10.76 22.01 -12.26
N ALA A 43 11.09 21.63 -13.51
CA ALA A 43 10.25 21.88 -14.69
C ALA A 43 8.90 21.16 -14.58
N GLU A 44 8.87 19.94 -14.08
CA GLU A 44 7.64 19.14 -13.87
C GLU A 44 6.65 19.87 -12.96
N ARG A 45 7.14 20.44 -11.85
CA ARG A 45 6.34 21.25 -10.91
C ARG A 45 5.74 22.52 -11.53
N LEU A 46 6.29 22.96 -12.63
CA LEU A 46 5.75 24.08 -13.42
C LEU A 46 4.85 23.62 -14.57
N GLY A 47 4.64 22.31 -14.73
CA GLY A 47 3.77 21.70 -15.73
C GLY A 47 4.47 21.40 -17.07
N ALA A 48 5.81 21.51 -17.13
CA ALA A 48 6.60 21.15 -18.30
C ALA A 48 7.18 19.76 -18.14
N SER A 49 7.35 19.05 -19.25
CA SER A 49 8.03 17.75 -19.30
C SER A 49 8.82 17.66 -20.61
N ASP A 50 10.03 17.11 -20.53
CA ASP A 50 10.86 16.78 -21.69
C ASP A 50 10.62 15.34 -22.17
N LEU A 51 9.82 14.56 -21.42
CA LEU A 51 9.46 13.20 -21.78
C LEU A 51 8.38 13.19 -22.86
N ALA A 52 8.51 12.30 -23.82
CA ALA A 52 7.49 12.08 -24.83
C ALA A 52 6.28 11.33 -24.23
N ARG A 53 5.08 11.67 -24.72
CA ARG A 53 3.88 10.90 -24.41
C ARG A 53 4.04 9.49 -24.97
N PRO A 54 3.78 8.42 -24.19
CA PRO A 54 3.71 7.06 -24.70
C PRO A 54 2.72 6.92 -25.85
N GLU A 55 2.99 5.99 -26.76
CA GLU A 55 2.04 5.61 -27.82
C GLU A 55 0.84 4.87 -27.21
N GLY A 56 -0.28 4.83 -27.93
CA GLY A 56 -1.50 4.17 -27.48
C GLY A 56 -2.30 4.92 -26.40
N PRO A 57 -3.27 4.27 -25.76
CA PRO A 57 -4.06 4.82 -24.68
C PRO A 57 -3.20 5.10 -23.44
N LEU A 58 -3.42 6.25 -22.80
CA LEU A 58 -2.65 6.68 -21.63
C LEU A 58 -3.54 6.75 -20.39
N VAL A 59 -3.24 5.90 -19.41
CA VAL A 59 -3.84 5.95 -18.07
C VAL A 59 -2.96 6.82 -17.16
N TRP A 60 -3.56 7.85 -16.59
CA TRP A 60 -2.90 8.74 -15.64
C TRP A 60 -3.31 8.41 -14.19
N LEU A 61 -2.35 8.00 -13.39
CA LEU A 61 -2.50 7.76 -11.94
C LEU A 61 -1.95 8.96 -11.17
N HIS A 62 -2.78 9.61 -10.35
CA HIS A 62 -2.35 10.66 -9.45
C HIS A 62 -2.38 10.19 -8.02
N VAL A 63 -1.22 10.18 -7.34
CA VAL A 63 -1.05 9.74 -5.95
C VAL A 63 -0.61 10.90 -5.06
N GLY A 64 -1.17 11.00 -3.87
CA GLY A 64 -0.89 12.09 -2.94
C GLY A 64 0.34 11.83 -2.07
N SER A 65 0.55 10.59 -1.66
CA SER A 65 1.62 10.17 -0.76
C SER A 65 2.13 8.78 -1.12
N GLU A 66 3.28 8.40 -0.56
CA GLU A 66 3.86 7.07 -0.70
C GLU A 66 2.91 5.96 -0.20
N ALA A 67 2.22 6.21 0.92
CA ALA A 67 1.25 5.26 1.47
C ALA A 67 0.06 5.03 0.51
N GLU A 68 -0.39 6.07 -0.19
CA GLU A 68 -1.46 5.96 -1.20
C GLU A 68 -0.98 5.27 -2.49
N ALA A 69 0.34 5.23 -2.71
CA ALA A 69 0.93 4.56 -3.86
C ALA A 69 1.19 3.06 -3.67
N LEU A 70 1.00 2.51 -2.47
CA LEU A 70 1.37 1.12 -2.17
C LEU A 70 0.60 0.07 -3.00
N GLY A 71 -0.65 0.36 -3.36
CA GLY A 71 -1.47 -0.50 -4.23
C GLY A 71 -1.31 -0.25 -5.74
N VAL A 72 -0.54 0.78 -6.13
CA VAL A 72 -0.42 1.19 -7.54
C VAL A 72 0.29 0.16 -8.41
N PRO A 73 1.41 -0.48 -7.99
CA PRO A 73 2.07 -1.50 -8.81
C PRO A 73 1.12 -2.65 -9.19
N GLU A 74 0.37 -3.18 -8.24
CA GLU A 74 -0.60 -4.24 -8.47
C GLU A 74 -1.71 -3.83 -9.45
N LEU A 75 -2.24 -2.61 -9.30
CA LEU A 75 -3.22 -2.08 -10.24
C LEU A 75 -2.67 -1.99 -11.67
N ILE A 76 -1.41 -1.60 -11.83
CA ILE A 76 -0.75 -1.53 -13.14
C ILE A 76 -0.62 -2.91 -13.76
N ASP A 77 -0.17 -3.90 -12.96
CA ASP A 77 -0.02 -5.27 -13.44
C ASP A 77 -1.37 -5.84 -13.89
N ARG A 78 -2.44 -5.64 -13.10
CA ARG A 78 -3.80 -6.05 -13.45
C ARG A 78 -4.33 -5.35 -14.71
N LEU A 79 -4.09 -4.06 -14.87
CA LEU A 79 -4.48 -3.32 -16.10
C LEU A 79 -3.74 -3.87 -17.33
N ARG A 80 -2.47 -4.27 -17.21
CA ARG A 80 -1.67 -4.83 -18.30
C ARG A 80 -2.00 -6.27 -18.63
N GLU A 81 -2.46 -7.05 -17.67
CA GLU A 81 -3.01 -8.39 -17.93
C GLU A 81 -4.21 -8.33 -18.88
N GLU A 82 -5.03 -7.29 -18.76
CA GLU A 82 -6.21 -7.09 -19.63
C GLU A 82 -5.85 -6.38 -20.95
N ARG A 83 -4.85 -5.46 -20.91
CA ARG A 83 -4.43 -4.66 -22.08
C ARG A 83 -2.94 -4.32 -22.00
N ASP A 84 -2.16 -4.92 -22.87
CA ASP A 84 -0.70 -4.77 -22.95
C ASP A 84 -0.24 -3.48 -23.66
N ASP A 85 -1.15 -2.81 -24.39
CA ASP A 85 -0.89 -1.56 -25.12
C ASP A 85 -1.03 -0.28 -24.27
N LEU A 86 -1.33 -0.41 -22.96
CA LEU A 86 -1.56 0.74 -22.07
C LEU A 86 -0.27 1.44 -21.67
N GLY A 87 -0.16 2.72 -22.03
CA GLY A 87 0.81 3.63 -21.42
C GLY A 87 0.34 4.04 -20.01
N VAL A 88 1.27 4.11 -19.07
CA VAL A 88 0.99 4.52 -17.70
C VAL A 88 1.81 5.74 -17.32
N LEU A 89 1.13 6.79 -16.85
CA LEU A 89 1.73 7.98 -16.28
C LEU A 89 1.36 8.07 -14.80
N ILE A 90 2.35 8.14 -13.93
CA ILE A 90 2.13 8.38 -12.50
C ILE A 90 2.58 9.80 -12.15
N THR A 91 1.76 10.50 -11.40
CA THR A 91 2.16 11.78 -10.79
C THR A 91 2.05 11.73 -9.27
N THR A 92 3.08 12.28 -8.60
CA THR A 92 3.12 12.39 -7.14
C THR A 92 2.86 13.83 -6.70
N ALA A 93 1.95 14.02 -5.73
CA ALA A 93 1.57 15.35 -5.25
C ALA A 93 2.65 15.98 -4.36
N ARG A 94 3.30 15.20 -3.53
CA ARG A 94 4.29 15.65 -2.54
C ARG A 94 5.64 14.99 -2.83
N HIS A 95 6.71 15.78 -2.68
CA HIS A 95 8.10 15.36 -2.92
C HIS A 95 8.28 14.61 -4.26
N GLY A 96 9.47 14.38 -4.71
CA GLY A 96 9.71 13.51 -5.87
C GLY A 96 9.22 12.09 -5.58
N PRO A 97 9.12 11.23 -6.61
CA PRO A 97 8.80 9.83 -6.40
C PRO A 97 9.84 9.20 -5.47
N ASP A 98 9.33 8.48 -4.47
CA ASP A 98 10.16 7.76 -3.53
C ASP A 98 10.92 6.62 -4.22
N GLU A 99 12.13 6.35 -3.76
CA GLU A 99 12.96 5.24 -4.26
C GLU A 99 12.24 3.89 -4.12
N LEU A 100 11.48 3.70 -3.05
CA LEU A 100 10.70 2.48 -2.83
C LEU A 100 9.59 2.29 -3.86
N LEU A 101 8.88 3.37 -4.21
CA LEU A 101 7.89 3.31 -5.28
C LEU A 101 8.56 3.03 -6.62
N VAL A 102 9.65 3.75 -6.93
CA VAL A 102 10.40 3.57 -8.18
C VAL A 102 10.89 2.14 -8.35
N ALA A 103 11.41 1.52 -7.29
CA ALA A 103 11.92 0.16 -7.32
C ALA A 103 10.85 -0.91 -7.61
N ARG A 104 9.58 -0.62 -7.31
CA ARG A 104 8.45 -1.53 -7.49
C ARG A 104 7.69 -1.33 -8.81
N LEU A 105 7.95 -0.24 -9.51
CA LEU A 105 7.25 0.06 -10.76
C LEU A 105 7.96 -0.59 -11.98
N PRO A 106 7.20 -1.05 -12.98
CA PRO A 106 7.76 -1.43 -14.27
C PRO A 106 8.56 -0.29 -14.91
N ARG A 107 9.65 -0.63 -15.61
CA ARG A 107 10.62 0.36 -16.13
C ARG A 107 10.08 1.33 -17.20
N ASP A 108 9.00 0.97 -17.84
CA ASP A 108 8.35 1.73 -18.91
C ASP A 108 7.24 2.67 -18.40
N VAL A 109 6.96 2.65 -17.09
CA VAL A 109 6.04 3.59 -16.46
C VAL A 109 6.68 4.97 -16.39
N VAL A 110 5.96 5.98 -16.88
CA VAL A 110 6.40 7.38 -16.78
C VAL A 110 6.05 7.92 -15.39
N LEU A 111 7.07 8.39 -14.68
CA LEU A 111 6.90 8.92 -13.32
C LEU A 111 7.30 10.39 -13.27
N GLN A 112 6.38 11.25 -12.85
CA GLN A 112 6.55 12.70 -12.85
C GLN A 112 6.02 13.34 -11.56
N SER A 113 6.62 14.47 -11.17
CA SER A 113 6.06 15.30 -10.10
C SER A 113 4.82 16.06 -10.62
N ALA A 114 3.74 16.05 -9.84
CA ALA A 114 2.54 16.82 -10.20
C ALA A 114 2.81 18.33 -10.20
N PRO A 115 2.26 19.10 -11.15
CA PRO A 115 2.38 20.54 -11.16
C PRO A 115 1.80 21.20 -9.91
N TYR A 116 2.41 22.30 -9.47
CA TYR A 116 1.79 23.12 -8.43
C TYR A 116 0.44 23.66 -8.89
N GLY A 117 -0.56 23.61 -8.01
CA GLY A 117 -1.91 24.09 -8.30
C GLY A 117 -2.01 25.64 -8.39
N VAL A 118 -0.99 26.32 -8.89
CA VAL A 118 -0.94 27.77 -9.10
C VAL A 118 -0.37 28.08 -10.49
N GLY A 119 -0.91 29.08 -11.15
CA GLY A 119 -0.53 29.42 -12.54
C GLY A 119 -1.11 28.41 -13.56
N PRO A 120 -0.55 28.35 -14.76
CA PRO A 120 -1.07 27.56 -15.89
C PRO A 120 -0.49 26.12 -15.96
N GLY A 121 0.29 25.70 -14.96
CA GLY A 121 1.02 24.41 -15.01
C GLY A 121 0.12 23.19 -15.19
N ALA A 122 -1.06 23.20 -14.57
CA ALA A 122 -2.01 22.11 -14.69
C ALA A 122 -2.56 21.96 -16.12
N GLU A 123 -2.90 23.08 -16.77
CA GLU A 123 -3.38 23.09 -18.16
C GLU A 123 -2.27 22.65 -19.14
N TRP A 124 -1.03 23.10 -18.93
CA TRP A 124 0.10 22.67 -19.76
C TRP A 124 0.40 21.18 -19.60
N PHE A 125 0.37 20.67 -18.37
CA PHE A 125 0.53 19.24 -18.08
C PHE A 125 -0.51 18.40 -18.83
N VAL A 126 -1.79 18.73 -18.70
CA VAL A 126 -2.86 17.96 -19.36
C VAL A 126 -2.77 18.09 -20.89
N ALA A 127 -2.41 19.25 -21.42
CA ALA A 127 -2.24 19.47 -22.86
C ALA A 127 -1.04 18.68 -23.43
N HIS A 128 0.04 18.49 -22.66
CA HIS A 128 1.20 17.71 -23.06
C HIS A 128 0.89 16.21 -23.06
N TRP A 129 0.42 15.69 -21.90
CA TRP A 129 0.20 14.28 -21.71
C TRP A 129 -1.07 13.75 -22.38
N ARG A 130 -2.11 14.56 -22.49
CA ARG A 130 -3.42 14.16 -23.08
C ARG A 130 -3.88 12.79 -22.60
N PRO A 131 -4.03 12.60 -21.27
CA PRO A 131 -4.45 11.29 -20.74
C PRO A 131 -5.85 10.92 -21.22
N ASP A 132 -6.07 9.65 -21.46
CA ASP A 132 -7.36 9.14 -21.92
C ASP A 132 -8.29 8.82 -20.75
N VAL A 133 -7.73 8.41 -19.62
CA VAL A 133 -8.41 8.15 -18.33
C VAL A 133 -7.51 8.64 -17.20
N ALA A 134 -8.10 9.11 -16.10
CA ALA A 134 -7.36 9.47 -14.91
C ALA A 134 -7.92 8.78 -13.66
N ILE A 135 -7.02 8.18 -12.88
CA ILE A 135 -7.29 7.56 -11.58
C ILE A 135 -6.66 8.45 -10.51
N TRP A 136 -7.46 8.84 -9.54
CA TRP A 136 -7.06 9.74 -8.46
C TRP A 136 -7.04 9.00 -7.13
N ALA A 137 -5.85 8.72 -6.62
CA ALA A 137 -5.61 8.10 -5.31
C ALA A 137 -5.11 9.12 -4.27
N ASP A 138 -5.48 10.40 -4.42
CA ASP A 138 -5.13 11.48 -3.52
C ASP A 138 -6.37 12.14 -2.92
N ASN A 139 -6.56 11.95 -1.62
CA ASN A 139 -7.66 12.57 -0.87
C ASN A 139 -7.49 14.09 -0.65
N HIS A 140 -6.35 14.66 -1.00
CA HIS A 140 -6.12 16.10 -0.93
C HIS A 140 -6.75 16.88 -2.07
N LEU A 141 -7.15 16.23 -3.16
CA LEU A 141 -7.87 16.79 -4.31
C LEU A 141 -7.29 18.14 -4.76
N GLU A 142 -6.28 18.14 -5.67
CA GLU A 142 -5.73 19.41 -6.19
C GLU A 142 -6.67 20.04 -7.22
N PRO A 143 -7.36 21.17 -6.90
CA PRO A 143 -8.44 21.68 -7.73
C PRO A 143 -8.03 22.07 -9.14
N SER A 144 -6.80 22.57 -9.31
CA SER A 144 -6.32 23.02 -10.64
C SER A 144 -6.11 21.86 -11.59
N LEU A 145 -5.56 20.74 -11.10
CA LEU A 145 -5.35 19.52 -11.90
C LEU A 145 -6.69 18.85 -12.26
N ILE A 146 -7.57 18.72 -11.27
CA ILE A 146 -8.91 18.13 -11.46
C ILE A 146 -9.70 18.92 -12.50
N GLU A 147 -9.68 20.25 -12.41
CA GLU A 147 -10.43 21.09 -13.36
C GLU A 147 -9.79 21.11 -14.74
N ALA A 148 -8.45 21.05 -14.85
CA ALA A 148 -7.76 20.94 -16.13
C ALA A 148 -8.10 19.61 -16.83
N ALA A 149 -8.08 18.49 -16.12
CA ALA A 149 -8.48 17.18 -16.64
C ALA A 149 -9.95 17.15 -17.04
N HIS A 150 -10.84 17.67 -16.18
CA HIS A 150 -12.28 17.76 -16.49
C HIS A 150 -12.55 18.64 -17.71
N GLY A 151 -11.87 19.79 -17.82
CA GLY A 151 -12.00 20.69 -18.95
C GLY A 151 -11.49 20.09 -20.27
N ALA A 152 -10.56 19.15 -20.23
CA ALA A 152 -10.08 18.37 -21.36
C ALA A 152 -10.96 17.14 -21.67
N GLY A 153 -12.05 16.91 -20.92
CA GLY A 153 -12.96 15.78 -21.13
C GLY A 153 -12.37 14.42 -20.72
N VAL A 154 -11.39 14.40 -19.82
CA VAL A 154 -10.78 13.17 -19.29
C VAL A 154 -11.74 12.55 -18.26
N PRO A 155 -12.20 11.30 -18.44
CA PRO A 155 -12.92 10.55 -17.40
C PRO A 155 -12.02 10.39 -16.17
N MET A 156 -12.58 10.66 -14.98
CA MET A 156 -11.79 10.60 -13.74
C MET A 156 -12.48 9.71 -12.71
N PHE A 157 -11.70 8.84 -12.07
CA PHE A 157 -12.12 7.97 -10.99
C PHE A 157 -11.37 8.34 -9.71
N LEU A 158 -12.10 8.55 -8.62
CA LEU A 158 -11.52 8.74 -7.30
C LEU A 158 -11.53 7.39 -6.58
N ILE A 159 -10.37 6.89 -6.21
CA ILE A 159 -10.19 5.61 -5.53
C ILE A 159 -9.65 5.80 -4.12
N ASP A 160 -9.77 4.79 -3.27
CA ASP A 160 -9.41 4.85 -1.85
C ASP A 160 -10.02 6.09 -1.15
N ALA A 161 -11.21 6.48 -1.64
CA ALA A 161 -11.80 7.78 -1.34
C ALA A 161 -12.23 7.87 0.13
N ARG A 162 -11.81 8.97 0.76
CA ARG A 162 -12.22 9.38 2.10
C ARG A 162 -12.81 10.79 2.06
N VAL A 163 -13.47 11.20 3.12
CA VAL A 163 -13.97 12.57 3.24
C VAL A 163 -12.77 13.53 3.20
N PRO A 164 -12.66 14.40 2.16
CA PRO A 164 -11.52 15.30 2.05
C PRO A 164 -11.49 16.30 3.22
N ASP A 165 -10.41 16.31 3.99
CA ASP A 165 -10.17 17.29 5.06
C ASP A 165 -8.92 18.10 4.76
N ARG A 166 -9.12 19.26 4.15
CA ARG A 166 -8.04 20.20 3.82
C ARG A 166 -8.22 21.49 4.61
N PRO A 167 -7.18 21.97 5.32
CA PRO A 167 -7.25 23.24 6.04
C PRO A 167 -7.74 24.39 5.15
N GLY A 168 -8.69 25.15 5.62
CA GLY A 168 -9.27 26.29 4.91
C GLY A 168 -10.47 25.99 4.00
N TRP A 169 -10.72 24.74 3.59
CA TRP A 169 -11.88 24.40 2.75
C TRP A 169 -13.24 24.57 3.46
N ARG A 170 -13.26 24.51 4.78
CA ARG A 170 -14.45 24.85 5.57
C ARG A 170 -14.92 26.30 5.38
N TRP A 171 -14.03 27.19 4.93
CA TRP A 171 -14.36 28.58 4.61
C TRP A 171 -14.87 28.79 3.18
N LEU A 172 -14.86 27.73 2.36
CA LEU A 172 -15.30 27.72 0.98
C LEU A 172 -16.44 26.71 0.80
N PRO A 173 -17.65 27.03 1.27
CA PRO A 173 -18.77 26.09 1.21
C PRO A 173 -19.08 25.73 -0.25
N GLY A 174 -19.28 24.44 -0.50
CA GLY A 174 -19.55 23.90 -1.84
C GLY A 174 -18.33 23.56 -2.68
N LEU A 175 -17.10 24.00 -2.31
CA LEU A 175 -15.89 23.67 -3.07
C LEU A 175 -15.67 22.14 -3.14
N ARG A 176 -15.74 21.45 -2.01
CA ARG A 176 -15.59 19.96 -1.95
C ARG A 176 -16.61 19.27 -2.85
N ARG A 177 -17.87 19.67 -2.75
CA ARG A 177 -18.94 19.12 -3.59
C ARG A 177 -18.70 19.37 -5.07
N ALA A 178 -18.22 20.56 -5.44
CA ALA A 178 -17.93 20.93 -6.84
C ALA A 178 -16.80 20.07 -7.41
N LEU A 179 -15.75 19.79 -6.61
CA LEU A 179 -14.63 18.95 -7.02
C LEU A 179 -15.04 17.48 -7.13
N LEU A 180 -15.73 16.95 -6.11
CA LEU A 180 -16.21 15.56 -6.14
C LEU A 180 -17.16 15.29 -7.31
N ALA A 181 -17.93 16.30 -7.74
CA ALA A 181 -18.80 16.19 -8.91
C ALA A 181 -18.05 16.05 -10.26
N ARG A 182 -16.73 16.25 -10.29
CA ARG A 182 -15.88 16.04 -11.47
C ARG A 182 -15.52 14.59 -11.72
N PHE A 183 -15.63 13.75 -10.70
CA PHE A 183 -15.36 12.32 -10.82
C PHE A 183 -16.58 11.56 -11.35
N SER A 184 -16.35 10.70 -12.33
CA SER A 184 -17.38 9.82 -12.89
C SER A 184 -17.83 8.77 -11.88
N HIS A 185 -16.85 8.19 -11.15
CA HIS A 185 -17.08 7.23 -10.07
C HIS A 185 -16.17 7.55 -8.88
N VAL A 186 -16.62 7.16 -7.69
CA VAL A 186 -15.92 7.34 -6.43
C VAL A 186 -15.94 6.01 -5.69
N LEU A 187 -14.79 5.36 -5.56
CA LEU A 187 -14.63 4.12 -4.83
C LEU A 187 -14.11 4.46 -3.42
N ALA A 188 -14.98 4.32 -2.43
CA ALA A 188 -14.64 4.54 -1.04
C ALA A 188 -14.05 3.27 -0.42
N GLY A 189 -13.02 3.42 0.39
CA GLY A 189 -12.37 2.29 1.05
C GLY A 189 -13.20 1.63 2.15
N ASP A 190 -14.24 2.32 2.65
CA ASP A 190 -15.14 1.78 3.68
C ASP A 190 -16.51 2.46 3.65
N THR A 191 -17.49 1.83 4.30
CA THR A 191 -18.87 2.32 4.38
C THR A 191 -18.97 3.70 5.03
N ARG A 192 -18.18 3.98 6.07
CA ARG A 192 -18.16 5.28 6.75
C ARG A 192 -17.72 6.42 5.83
N SER A 193 -16.66 6.15 5.05
CA SER A 193 -16.18 7.09 4.03
C SER A 193 -17.23 7.32 2.95
N ALA A 194 -17.88 6.25 2.47
CA ALA A 194 -18.97 6.34 1.49
C ALA A 194 -20.14 7.19 2.01
N GLU A 195 -20.57 6.98 3.25
CA GLU A 195 -21.63 7.79 3.87
C GLU A 195 -21.23 9.26 3.99
N GLY A 196 -20.01 9.54 4.42
CA GLY A 196 -19.48 10.90 4.51
C GLY A 196 -19.41 11.60 3.14
N LEU A 197 -19.02 10.89 2.08
CA LEU A 197 -18.97 11.40 0.72
C LEU A 197 -20.38 11.62 0.14
N ARG A 198 -21.36 10.75 0.43
CA ARG A 198 -22.79 10.98 0.11
C ARG A 198 -23.33 12.24 0.80
N ALA A 199 -22.98 12.46 2.06
CA ALA A 199 -23.34 13.68 2.79
C ALA A 199 -22.74 14.95 2.18
N LEU A 200 -21.59 14.85 1.50
CA LEU A 200 -21.00 15.93 0.71
C LEU A 200 -21.65 16.10 -0.66
N GLY A 201 -22.59 15.25 -1.05
CA GLY A 201 -23.40 15.35 -2.24
C GLY A 201 -22.88 14.56 -3.45
N VAL A 202 -22.05 13.53 -3.23
CA VAL A 202 -21.76 12.53 -4.25
C VAL A 202 -23.04 11.69 -4.49
N PRO A 203 -23.51 11.54 -5.74
CA PRO A 203 -24.68 10.73 -6.04
C PRO A 203 -24.47 9.26 -5.66
N ALA A 204 -25.54 8.60 -5.18
CA ALA A 204 -25.45 7.22 -4.71
C ALA A 204 -25.10 6.20 -5.83
N ASP A 205 -25.47 6.51 -7.07
CA ASP A 205 -25.15 5.72 -8.26
C ASP A 205 -23.71 5.86 -8.74
N ARG A 206 -22.92 6.78 -8.16
CA ARG A 206 -21.52 7.01 -8.48
C ARG A 206 -20.56 6.65 -7.35
N ILE A 207 -21.07 6.09 -6.26
CA ILE A 207 -20.24 5.76 -5.10
C ILE A 207 -20.45 4.32 -4.66
N GLU A 208 -19.34 3.61 -4.57
CA GLU A 208 -19.25 2.22 -4.11
C GLU A 208 -18.29 2.15 -2.91
N ALA A 209 -18.54 1.24 -1.96
CA ALA A 209 -17.64 0.96 -0.84
C ALA A 209 -17.10 -0.47 -1.02
N LEU A 210 -15.85 -0.60 -1.46
CA LEU A 210 -15.28 -1.88 -1.93
C LEU A 210 -13.98 -2.29 -1.22
N GLY A 211 -13.42 -1.46 -0.34
CA GLY A 211 -12.09 -1.69 0.22
C GLY A 211 -11.05 -0.73 -0.34
N PHE A 212 -9.80 -0.88 0.10
CA PHE A 212 -8.67 -0.09 -0.37
C PHE A 212 -7.79 -0.92 -1.33
N LEU A 213 -7.23 -0.27 -2.35
CA LEU A 213 -6.39 -0.94 -3.35
C LEU A 213 -5.25 -1.76 -2.75
N GLN A 214 -4.57 -1.21 -1.74
CA GLN A 214 -3.43 -1.87 -1.10
C GLN A 214 -3.78 -3.17 -0.34
N GLU A 215 -5.08 -3.46 -0.15
CA GLU A 215 -5.57 -4.67 0.52
C GLU A 215 -5.64 -5.88 -0.42
N GLY A 216 -5.72 -5.63 -1.73
CA GLY A 216 -5.97 -6.62 -2.77
C GLY A 216 -4.73 -7.14 -3.50
N GLY A 217 -3.53 -6.99 -2.92
CA GLY A 217 -2.30 -7.46 -3.55
C GLY A 217 -2.30 -8.96 -3.84
N ALA A 218 -1.68 -9.38 -4.95
CA ALA A 218 -1.58 -10.78 -5.32
C ALA A 218 -0.91 -11.59 -4.20
N PRO A 219 -1.46 -12.76 -3.84
CA PRO A 219 -0.87 -13.61 -2.82
C PRO A 219 0.53 -14.05 -3.25
N LEU A 220 1.51 -13.96 -2.34
CA LEU A 220 2.87 -14.40 -2.62
C LEU A 220 2.87 -15.86 -3.12
N PRO A 221 3.61 -16.16 -4.20
CA PRO A 221 3.65 -17.49 -4.78
C PRO A 221 4.33 -18.51 -3.85
N CYS A 222 4.03 -19.77 -4.06
CA CYS A 222 4.80 -20.89 -3.49
C CYS A 222 4.67 -22.12 -4.35
N SER A 223 5.65 -23.04 -4.23
CA SER A 223 5.52 -24.40 -4.76
C SER A 223 4.48 -25.18 -3.96
N GLN A 224 3.40 -25.60 -4.62
CA GLN A 224 2.35 -26.38 -4.00
C GLN A 224 2.88 -27.74 -3.51
N ALA A 225 3.73 -28.41 -4.30
CA ALA A 225 4.31 -29.70 -3.95
C ALA A 225 5.20 -29.60 -2.71
N GLU A 226 6.01 -28.54 -2.62
CA GLU A 226 6.88 -28.28 -1.47
C GLU A 226 6.09 -27.94 -0.22
N ARG A 227 5.05 -27.11 -0.35
CA ARG A 227 4.12 -26.82 0.76
C ARG A 227 3.51 -28.11 1.31
N ASP A 228 3.04 -29.00 0.45
CA ASP A 228 2.38 -30.23 0.86
C ASP A 228 3.39 -31.16 1.57
N THR A 229 4.62 -31.26 1.06
CA THR A 229 5.71 -32.04 1.70
C THR A 229 6.04 -31.50 3.10
N LEU A 230 6.25 -30.18 3.23
CA LEU A 230 6.59 -29.57 4.51
C LEU A 230 5.40 -29.61 5.49
N ALA A 231 4.17 -29.50 5.02
CA ALA A 231 2.98 -29.65 5.84
C ALA A 231 2.84 -31.05 6.43
N GLU A 232 3.17 -32.10 5.66
CA GLU A 232 3.23 -33.48 6.15
C GLU A 232 4.35 -33.67 7.19
N LEU A 233 5.53 -33.09 6.96
CA LEU A 233 6.66 -33.16 7.88
C LEU A 233 6.36 -32.46 9.22
N LEU A 234 5.72 -31.30 9.17
CA LEU A 234 5.28 -30.55 10.35
C LEU A 234 4.18 -31.29 11.14
N ALA A 235 3.37 -32.12 10.50
CA ALA A 235 2.43 -33.07 11.10
C ALA A 235 1.65 -32.52 12.31
N ALA A 236 0.89 -31.46 12.16
CA ALA A 236 0.12 -30.82 13.24
C ALA A 236 0.96 -30.28 14.41
N ARG A 237 2.27 -30.11 14.22
CA ARG A 237 3.14 -29.40 15.15
C ARG A 237 2.72 -27.93 15.19
N PRO A 238 2.61 -27.29 16.37
CA PRO A 238 2.37 -25.86 16.45
C PRO A 238 3.56 -25.08 15.84
N VAL A 239 3.25 -24.14 14.93
CA VAL A 239 4.24 -23.31 14.22
C VAL A 239 3.84 -21.86 14.29
N TRP A 240 4.80 -20.97 14.44
CA TRP A 240 4.62 -19.56 14.22
C TRP A 240 5.81 -18.96 13.49
N LEU A 241 5.61 -17.88 12.79
CA LEU A 241 6.58 -17.24 11.91
C LEU A 241 6.98 -15.87 12.44
N ALA A 242 8.27 -15.54 12.39
CA ALA A 242 8.78 -14.18 12.46
C ALA A 242 9.31 -13.79 11.06
N ALA A 243 8.53 -13.03 10.32
CA ALA A 243 8.79 -12.71 8.92
C ALA A 243 9.59 -11.42 8.78
N GLY A 244 10.83 -11.49 8.32
CA GLY A 244 11.72 -10.34 8.15
C GLY A 244 12.21 -9.78 9.49
N ALA A 245 12.62 -10.65 10.40
CA ALA A 245 13.12 -10.27 11.72
C ALA A 245 14.46 -9.52 11.60
N THR A 246 14.51 -8.31 12.11
CA THR A 246 15.75 -7.52 12.13
C THR A 246 16.70 -8.04 13.23
N PRO A 247 18.02 -7.88 13.08
CA PRO A 247 18.97 -8.35 14.09
C PRO A 247 18.68 -7.84 15.50
N GLY A 248 18.15 -6.61 15.63
CA GLY A 248 17.77 -6.04 16.93
C GLY A 248 16.53 -6.70 17.55
N GLU A 249 15.62 -7.22 16.74
CA GLU A 249 14.37 -7.86 17.19
C GLU A 249 14.56 -9.33 17.60
N VAL A 250 15.54 -10.01 17.02
CA VAL A 250 15.79 -11.44 17.25
C VAL A 250 15.85 -11.81 18.73
N PRO A 251 16.58 -11.08 19.61
CA PRO A 251 16.61 -11.44 21.03
C PRO A 251 15.24 -11.41 21.71
N MET A 252 14.38 -10.47 21.33
CA MET A 252 13.01 -10.35 21.86
C MET A 252 12.12 -11.50 21.35
N ILE A 253 12.25 -11.83 20.06
CA ILE A 253 11.50 -12.90 19.39
C ILE A 253 11.84 -14.25 20.02
N VAL A 254 13.13 -14.55 20.17
CA VAL A 254 13.63 -15.80 20.74
C VAL A 254 13.24 -15.92 22.22
N ALA A 255 13.30 -14.85 22.99
CA ALA A 255 12.85 -14.85 24.38
C ALA A 255 11.33 -15.07 24.51
N ALA A 256 10.53 -14.51 23.58
CA ALA A 256 9.09 -14.77 23.53
C ALA A 256 8.79 -16.22 23.15
N HIS A 257 9.53 -16.78 22.18
CA HIS A 257 9.43 -18.18 21.81
C HIS A 257 9.73 -19.12 22.99
N GLN A 258 10.82 -18.86 23.72
CA GLN A 258 11.17 -19.62 24.92
C GLN A 258 10.05 -19.61 25.98
N GLN A 259 9.37 -18.46 26.14
CA GLN A 259 8.25 -18.38 27.07
C GLN A 259 7.05 -19.21 26.58
N ALA A 260 6.70 -19.11 25.29
CA ALA A 260 5.58 -19.83 24.70
C ALA A 260 5.79 -21.36 24.71
N MET A 261 7.03 -21.82 24.52
CA MET A 261 7.41 -23.23 24.59
C MET A 261 7.11 -23.87 25.96
N ARG A 262 7.03 -23.11 27.04
CA ARG A 262 6.66 -23.63 28.37
C ARG A 262 5.26 -24.28 28.40
N ARG A 263 4.38 -23.81 27.47
CA ARG A 263 3.01 -24.35 27.32
C ARG A 263 2.85 -25.26 26.11
N ALA A 264 3.70 -25.07 25.12
CA ALA A 264 3.68 -25.80 23.85
C ALA A 264 5.08 -26.37 23.56
N HIS A 265 5.48 -27.47 24.21
CA HIS A 265 6.84 -28.03 24.14
C HIS A 265 7.32 -28.40 22.72
N ARG A 266 6.41 -28.58 21.77
CA ARG A 266 6.73 -28.88 20.37
C ARG A 266 6.61 -27.65 19.45
N LEU A 267 6.47 -26.46 20.02
CA LEU A 267 6.34 -25.23 19.24
C LEU A 267 7.61 -25.02 18.40
N LEU A 268 7.43 -24.74 17.12
CA LEU A 268 8.50 -24.35 16.20
C LEU A 268 8.41 -22.86 15.90
N LEU A 269 9.54 -22.17 15.94
CA LEU A 269 9.70 -20.85 15.38
C LEU A 269 10.33 -20.97 13.98
N LEU A 270 9.60 -20.52 12.95
CA LEU A 270 10.16 -20.22 11.65
C LEU A 270 10.67 -18.78 11.69
N LEU A 271 11.94 -18.57 11.38
CA LEU A 271 12.60 -17.28 11.49
C LEU A 271 13.17 -16.87 10.13
N VAL A 272 12.54 -15.92 9.48
CA VAL A 272 13.03 -15.30 8.25
C VAL A 272 13.78 -14.03 8.64
N PRO A 273 15.13 -13.97 8.48
CA PRO A 273 15.90 -12.78 8.85
C PRO A 273 15.75 -11.65 7.82
N ASP A 274 16.04 -10.44 8.24
CA ASP A 274 16.23 -9.27 7.36
C ASP A 274 17.53 -8.54 7.78
N PRO A 275 18.60 -8.58 6.97
CA PRO A 275 18.66 -9.18 5.62
C PRO A 275 18.78 -10.71 5.62
N LEU A 276 18.35 -11.34 4.51
CA LEU A 276 18.39 -12.82 4.39
C LEU A 276 19.81 -13.40 4.49
N GLU A 277 20.79 -12.68 3.99
CA GLU A 277 22.21 -13.06 3.98
C GLU A 277 22.78 -13.24 5.41
N SER A 278 22.11 -12.72 6.42
CA SER A 278 22.50 -12.92 7.83
C SER A 278 22.10 -14.29 8.38
N GLY A 279 21.35 -15.10 7.64
CA GLY A 279 20.77 -16.37 8.11
C GLY A 279 21.79 -17.35 8.69
N ALA A 280 22.89 -17.57 8.00
CA ALA A 280 23.94 -18.50 8.44
C ALA A 280 24.65 -18.04 9.73
N GLU A 281 24.90 -16.74 9.90
CA GLU A 281 25.49 -16.17 11.12
C GLU A 281 24.47 -16.26 12.27
N LEU A 282 23.23 -15.91 11.99
CA LEU A 282 22.13 -16.00 12.95
C LEU A 282 21.93 -17.43 13.48
N ALA A 283 21.89 -18.43 12.59
CA ALA A 283 21.75 -19.83 12.99
C ALA A 283 22.88 -20.25 13.94
N LYS A 284 24.11 -19.91 13.62
CA LYS A 284 25.28 -20.19 14.46
C LYS A 284 25.22 -19.50 15.83
N ASP A 285 24.75 -18.27 15.90
CA ASP A 285 24.59 -17.53 17.15
C ASP A 285 23.50 -18.16 18.03
N LEU A 286 22.42 -18.61 17.43
CA LEU A 286 21.34 -19.31 18.11
C LEU A 286 21.80 -20.67 18.65
N GLU A 287 22.57 -21.45 17.88
CA GLU A 287 23.18 -22.71 18.33
C GLU A 287 24.14 -22.49 19.51
N ALA A 288 24.96 -21.45 19.43
CA ALA A 288 25.86 -21.05 20.54
C ALA A 288 25.06 -20.64 21.78
N GLY A 289 23.83 -20.14 21.61
CA GLY A 289 22.87 -19.87 22.68
C GLY A 289 22.17 -21.12 23.23
N GLY A 290 22.44 -22.31 22.68
CA GLY A 290 21.91 -23.60 23.13
C GLY A 290 20.58 -24.04 22.48
N TRP A 291 20.17 -23.39 21.38
CA TRP A 291 18.98 -23.77 20.60
C TRP A 291 19.31 -24.89 19.61
N VAL A 292 18.32 -25.75 19.33
CA VAL A 292 18.40 -26.73 18.26
C VAL A 292 17.86 -26.05 16.98
N VAL A 293 18.78 -25.74 16.06
CA VAL A 293 18.49 -24.89 14.89
C VAL A 293 18.67 -25.68 13.60
N GLY A 294 17.79 -25.45 12.62
CA GLY A 294 17.97 -25.85 11.22
C GLY A 294 18.11 -24.62 10.35
N LEU A 295 18.83 -24.74 9.24
CA LEU A 295 19.11 -23.66 8.29
C LEU A 295 18.72 -24.06 6.88
N ARG A 296 17.78 -23.33 6.29
CA ARG A 296 17.20 -23.64 4.97
C ARG A 296 18.25 -23.70 3.84
N SER A 297 19.19 -22.78 3.82
CA SER A 297 20.26 -22.74 2.80
C SER A 297 21.27 -23.90 2.91
N GLN A 298 21.24 -24.67 3.97
CA GLN A 298 22.00 -25.93 4.12
C GLN A 298 21.19 -27.18 3.77
N GLU A 299 20.03 -26.97 3.11
CA GLU A 299 19.11 -28.04 2.74
C GLU A 299 18.48 -28.77 3.98
N ASP A 300 18.50 -28.13 5.16
CA ASP A 300 17.79 -28.66 6.32
C ASP A 300 16.28 -28.58 6.11
N GLU A 301 15.56 -29.51 6.74
CA GLU A 301 14.09 -29.52 6.81
C GLU A 301 13.64 -29.29 8.25
N PRO A 302 12.41 -28.79 8.49
CA PRO A 302 11.91 -28.49 9.84
C PRO A 302 11.55 -29.77 10.63
N GLU A 303 12.56 -30.58 10.94
CA GLU A 303 12.46 -31.84 11.66
C GLU A 303 11.88 -31.66 13.08
N PRO A 304 11.32 -32.74 13.68
CA PRO A 304 10.64 -32.67 14.98
C PRO A 304 11.49 -32.18 16.15
N GLU A 305 12.79 -32.37 16.10
CA GLU A 305 13.76 -32.01 17.14
C GLU A 305 14.14 -30.53 17.13
N LEU A 306 13.96 -29.84 16.00
CA LEU A 306 14.32 -28.43 15.89
C LEU A 306 13.40 -27.55 16.72
N GLU A 307 13.96 -26.54 17.35
CA GLU A 307 13.23 -25.51 18.10
C GLU A 307 13.05 -24.24 17.26
N ILE A 308 14.06 -23.92 16.46
CA ILE A 308 14.07 -22.77 15.55
C ILE A 308 14.50 -23.26 14.17
N PHE A 309 13.82 -22.81 13.13
CA PHE A 309 14.19 -23.04 11.74
C PHE A 309 14.42 -21.71 11.04
N VAL A 310 15.65 -21.44 10.65
CA VAL A 310 16.06 -20.22 9.95
C VAL A 310 15.81 -20.41 8.46
N ALA A 311 14.88 -19.62 7.91
CA ALA A 311 14.46 -19.68 6.52
C ALA A 311 15.06 -18.47 5.77
N ASP A 312 16.25 -18.65 5.22
CA ASP A 312 17.11 -17.60 4.66
C ASP A 312 17.18 -17.62 3.13
N LEU A 313 16.31 -18.38 2.46
CA LEU A 313 16.24 -18.37 1.00
C LEU A 313 15.27 -17.28 0.49
N PRO A 314 15.61 -16.61 -0.62
CA PRO A 314 14.73 -15.64 -1.26
C PRO A 314 13.47 -16.33 -1.83
N ASP A 315 12.41 -15.53 -2.00
CA ASP A 315 11.15 -15.88 -2.66
C ASP A 315 10.33 -17.02 -1.98
N GLU A 316 10.74 -17.51 -0.81
CA GLU A 316 10.02 -18.54 -0.08
C GLU A 316 9.00 -18.03 0.95
N LEU A 317 8.89 -16.72 1.15
CA LEU A 317 8.04 -16.17 2.21
C LEU A 317 6.56 -16.55 2.04
N GLY A 318 6.08 -16.68 0.80
CA GLY A 318 4.74 -17.17 0.50
C GLY A 318 4.48 -18.59 0.97
N LEU A 319 5.50 -19.43 0.99
CA LEU A 319 5.46 -20.80 1.55
C LEU A 319 5.33 -20.75 3.08
N TRP A 320 6.18 -19.95 3.72
CA TRP A 320 6.23 -19.87 5.19
C TRP A 320 4.96 -19.27 5.80
N TYR A 321 4.34 -18.27 5.16
CA TYR A 321 3.03 -17.75 5.58
C TYR A 321 1.92 -18.82 5.52
N ARG A 322 1.92 -19.69 4.49
CA ARG A 322 0.92 -20.76 4.35
C ARG A 322 1.10 -21.90 5.35
N LEU A 323 2.32 -22.12 5.84
CA LEU A 323 2.64 -23.13 6.84
C LEU A 323 2.48 -22.62 8.28
N SER A 324 2.38 -21.31 8.46
CA SER A 324 2.35 -20.67 9.77
C SER A 324 1.01 -20.01 10.04
N PRO A 325 0.21 -20.53 10.95
CA PRO A 325 -1.07 -19.92 11.31
C PRO A 325 -0.93 -18.54 11.99
N VAL A 326 0.26 -18.21 12.52
CA VAL A 326 0.55 -16.94 13.20
C VAL A 326 1.85 -16.37 12.68
N SER A 327 1.85 -15.09 12.29
CA SER A 327 3.02 -14.40 11.77
C SER A 327 3.26 -13.06 12.47
N LEU A 328 4.45 -12.88 13.04
CA LEU A 328 4.97 -11.59 13.47
C LEU A 328 5.61 -10.89 12.27
N MET A 329 5.20 -9.66 12.03
CA MET A 329 5.78 -8.82 10.98
C MET A 329 7.03 -8.11 11.51
N GLY A 330 8.19 -8.47 10.96
CA GLY A 330 9.49 -7.91 11.32
C GLY A 330 9.64 -6.43 10.96
N GLY A 331 10.61 -5.77 11.56
CA GLY A 331 10.82 -4.32 11.47
C GLY A 331 9.82 -3.48 12.27
N THR A 332 8.85 -4.14 12.92
CA THR A 332 7.75 -3.45 13.62
C THR A 332 7.97 -3.31 15.13
N LEU A 333 8.78 -4.15 15.76
CA LEU A 333 8.98 -4.14 17.22
C LEU A 333 9.86 -2.98 17.68
N LEU A 334 11.01 -2.79 17.04
CA LEU A 334 12.04 -1.83 17.48
C LEU A 334 12.25 -0.64 16.51
N GLY A 335 11.69 -0.68 15.31
CA GLY A 335 11.77 0.42 14.35
C GLY A 335 13.22 0.76 13.94
N ALA A 336 14.00 -0.24 13.60
CA ALA A 336 15.38 -0.06 13.20
C ALA A 336 15.49 0.72 11.88
N SER A 337 16.33 1.77 11.84
CA SER A 337 16.64 2.48 10.60
C SER A 337 17.41 1.56 9.63
N GLY A 338 16.98 1.53 8.37
CA GLY A 338 17.61 0.72 7.31
C GLY A 338 16.94 -0.63 7.05
N PHE A 339 15.91 -0.98 7.82
CA PHE A 339 15.11 -2.18 7.61
C PHE A 339 13.66 -1.79 7.29
N GLY A 340 13.08 -2.43 6.28
CA GLY A 340 11.71 -2.15 5.86
C GLY A 340 10.68 -2.79 6.78
N VAL A 341 9.60 -2.05 7.09
CA VAL A 341 8.41 -2.65 7.70
C VAL A 341 7.68 -3.46 6.64
N ARG A 342 7.34 -4.70 6.94
CA ARG A 342 6.67 -5.62 6.03
C ARG A 342 5.22 -5.22 5.76
N ASN A 343 4.76 -5.55 4.54
CA ASN A 343 3.35 -5.44 4.16
C ASN A 343 2.50 -6.45 4.95
N PRO A 344 1.55 -6.02 5.80
CA PRO A 344 0.76 -6.95 6.60
C PRO A 344 -0.23 -7.79 5.76
N TYR A 345 -0.58 -7.32 4.56
CA TYR A 345 -1.50 -8.05 3.68
C TYR A 345 -0.87 -9.32 3.08
N GLU A 346 0.46 -9.41 3.01
CA GLU A 346 1.15 -10.64 2.58
C GLU A 346 0.78 -11.85 3.45
N ALA A 347 0.81 -11.68 4.77
CA ALA A 347 0.41 -12.72 5.72
C ALA A 347 -1.12 -12.89 5.77
N ALA A 348 -1.85 -11.78 5.81
CA ALA A 348 -3.31 -11.77 5.90
C ALA A 348 -3.99 -12.49 4.73
N ALA A 349 -3.55 -12.24 3.49
CA ALA A 349 -4.07 -12.88 2.29
C ALA A 349 -3.81 -14.41 2.24
N LEU A 350 -2.86 -14.90 3.02
CA LEU A 350 -2.48 -16.31 3.10
C LEU A 350 -3.04 -17.03 4.34
N GLY A 351 -3.93 -16.36 5.07
CA GLY A 351 -4.65 -16.93 6.21
C GLY A 351 -3.83 -17.00 7.51
N SER A 352 -2.72 -16.25 7.58
CA SER A 352 -1.93 -16.16 8.80
C SER A 352 -2.38 -15.01 9.69
N ALA A 353 -2.60 -15.23 10.96
CA ALA A 353 -2.94 -14.22 11.96
C ALA A 353 -1.76 -13.25 12.17
N VAL A 354 -1.99 -11.97 11.98
CA VAL A 354 -0.93 -10.94 11.96
C VAL A 354 -0.63 -10.41 13.35
N LEU A 355 0.62 -10.51 13.80
CA LEU A 355 1.18 -9.83 14.97
C LEU A 355 2.13 -8.70 14.52
N PHE A 356 2.10 -7.56 15.22
CA PHE A 356 2.94 -6.43 14.86
C PHE A 356 3.30 -5.54 16.05
N GLY A 357 4.45 -4.89 15.97
CA GLY A 357 4.95 -3.95 16.96
C GLY A 357 4.46 -2.50 16.73
N PRO A 358 4.96 -1.51 17.51
CA PRO A 358 4.53 -0.12 17.45
C PRO A 358 5.07 0.68 16.25
N HIS A 359 6.09 0.18 15.56
CA HIS A 359 6.78 0.88 14.47
C HIS A 359 6.25 0.41 13.11
N LEU A 360 5.37 1.18 12.50
CA LEU A 360 4.57 0.74 11.36
C LEU A 360 4.95 1.38 10.01
N GLY A 361 5.89 2.34 10.03
CA GLY A 361 6.35 3.02 8.82
C GLY A 361 5.20 3.51 7.92
N LEU A 362 5.31 3.24 6.63
CA LEU A 362 4.30 3.56 5.63
C LEU A 362 3.02 2.73 5.76
N TRP A 363 3.10 1.56 6.38
CA TRP A 363 1.98 0.62 6.54
C TRP A 363 1.08 0.90 7.74
N ARG A 364 1.23 2.05 8.40
CA ARG A 364 0.47 2.40 9.61
C ARG A 364 -1.05 2.27 9.44
N GLU A 365 -1.58 2.72 8.33
CA GLU A 365 -3.02 2.64 8.05
C GLU A 365 -3.46 1.20 7.83
N SER A 366 -2.67 0.42 7.10
CA SER A 366 -2.92 -1.01 6.82
C SER A 366 -2.98 -1.84 8.10
N TYR A 367 -1.98 -1.68 8.99
CA TYR A 367 -2.00 -2.35 10.30
C TYR A 367 -3.16 -1.90 11.19
N THR A 368 -3.49 -0.61 11.17
CA THR A 368 -4.62 -0.08 11.94
C THR A 368 -5.93 -0.68 11.45
N ARG A 369 -6.11 -0.77 10.13
CA ARG A 369 -7.30 -1.33 9.52
C ARG A 369 -7.47 -2.82 9.83
N LEU A 370 -6.41 -3.63 9.64
CA LEU A 370 -6.43 -5.05 10.00
C LEU A 370 -6.75 -5.26 11.49
N ARG A 371 -6.19 -4.41 12.37
CA ARG A 371 -6.49 -4.45 13.81
C ARG A 371 -7.96 -4.11 14.10
N GLU A 372 -8.51 -3.08 13.46
CA GLU A 372 -9.91 -2.67 13.62
C GLU A 372 -10.88 -3.74 13.10
N ALA A 373 -10.51 -4.46 12.06
CA ALA A 373 -11.25 -5.61 11.53
C ALA A 373 -11.10 -6.87 12.39
N GLY A 374 -10.22 -6.89 13.40
CA GLY A 374 -9.93 -8.10 14.19
C GLY A 374 -8.96 -9.08 13.52
N ALA A 375 -8.33 -8.69 12.41
CA ALA A 375 -7.41 -9.50 11.61
C ALA A 375 -5.95 -9.41 12.07
N ALA A 376 -5.61 -8.45 12.94
CA ALA A 376 -4.26 -8.26 13.44
C ALA A 376 -4.25 -7.85 14.91
N ARG A 377 -3.15 -8.17 15.61
CA ARG A 377 -2.96 -7.86 17.02
C ARG A 377 -1.63 -7.16 17.28
N ALA A 378 -1.68 -6.04 17.99
CA ALA A 378 -0.49 -5.30 18.40
C ALA A 378 0.19 -5.96 19.60
N VAL A 379 1.52 -5.97 19.58
CA VAL A 379 2.41 -6.40 20.67
C VAL A 379 3.47 -5.32 20.90
N THR A 380 3.99 -5.19 22.12
CA THR A 380 4.91 -4.10 22.47
C THR A 380 6.22 -4.57 23.10
N ASP A 381 6.24 -5.78 23.62
CA ASP A 381 7.35 -6.36 24.35
C ASP A 381 7.35 -7.88 24.27
N THR A 382 8.39 -8.51 24.80
CA THR A 382 8.57 -9.97 24.84
C THR A 382 7.37 -10.68 25.49
N GLU A 383 6.85 -10.14 26.59
CA GLU A 383 5.76 -10.78 27.33
C GLU A 383 4.43 -10.72 26.57
N SER A 384 4.11 -9.57 25.97
CA SER A 384 2.92 -9.42 25.14
C SER A 384 2.99 -10.26 23.86
N LEU A 385 4.19 -10.39 23.25
CA LEU A 385 4.42 -11.26 22.10
C LEU A 385 4.22 -12.75 22.50
N ALA A 386 4.85 -13.20 23.58
CA ALA A 386 4.69 -14.57 24.06
C ALA A 386 3.22 -14.91 24.32
N ARG A 387 2.49 -14.05 25.05
CA ARG A 387 1.07 -14.22 25.32
C ARG A 387 0.21 -14.22 24.06
N ALA A 388 0.56 -13.40 23.07
CA ALA A 388 -0.15 -13.36 21.79
C ALA A 388 0.05 -14.67 21.01
N VAL A 389 1.28 -15.17 20.94
CA VAL A 389 1.58 -16.47 20.32
C VAL A 389 0.83 -17.58 21.05
N GLU A 390 0.96 -17.69 22.41
CA GLU A 390 0.24 -18.70 23.19
C GLU A 390 -1.28 -18.67 22.96
N HIS A 391 -1.88 -17.48 22.90
CA HIS A 391 -3.32 -17.32 22.67
C HIS A 391 -3.73 -17.81 21.28
N LEU A 392 -2.91 -17.52 20.28
CA LEU A 392 -3.16 -17.88 18.88
C LEU A 392 -2.71 -19.31 18.51
N LEU A 393 -2.16 -20.10 19.45
CA LEU A 393 -2.02 -21.55 19.26
C LEU A 393 -3.36 -22.29 19.33
N ALA A 394 -4.40 -21.66 19.87
CA ALA A 394 -5.75 -22.21 19.86
C ALA A 394 -6.37 -22.03 18.46
N PRO A 395 -6.77 -23.13 17.76
CA PRO A 395 -7.25 -23.06 16.38
C PRO A 395 -8.42 -22.12 16.17
N ASP A 396 -9.33 -22.02 17.14
CA ASP A 396 -10.52 -21.16 17.05
C ASP A 396 -10.13 -19.67 16.94
N HIS A 397 -9.17 -19.21 17.74
CA HIS A 397 -8.72 -17.81 17.73
C HIS A 397 -7.99 -17.45 16.44
N VAL A 398 -7.18 -18.38 15.92
CA VAL A 398 -6.53 -18.19 14.61
C VAL A 398 -7.55 -18.14 13.50
N ALA A 399 -8.54 -19.05 13.52
CA ALA A 399 -9.58 -19.10 12.49
C ALA A 399 -10.42 -17.81 12.45
N GLU A 400 -10.74 -17.22 13.62
CA GLU A 400 -11.43 -15.92 13.69
C GLU A 400 -10.60 -14.81 13.05
N MET A 401 -9.31 -14.71 13.40
CA MET A 401 -8.42 -13.69 12.83
C MET A 401 -8.18 -13.91 11.33
N ALA A 402 -7.99 -15.16 10.91
CA ALA A 402 -7.82 -15.51 9.49
C ALA A 402 -9.06 -15.19 8.66
N ALA A 403 -10.27 -15.46 9.19
CA ALA A 403 -11.52 -15.10 8.51
C ALA A 403 -11.67 -13.58 8.34
N ALA A 404 -11.36 -12.80 9.39
CA ALA A 404 -11.36 -11.34 9.31
C ALA A 404 -10.31 -10.81 8.33
N ALA A 405 -9.12 -11.42 8.29
CA ALA A 405 -8.06 -11.07 7.35
C ALA A 405 -8.48 -11.35 5.89
N TRP A 406 -9.11 -12.49 5.65
CA TRP A 406 -9.61 -12.87 4.34
C TRP A 406 -10.71 -11.91 3.84
N GLU A 407 -11.62 -11.48 4.72
CA GLU A 407 -12.66 -10.50 4.38
C GLU A 407 -12.05 -9.17 3.91
N VAL A 408 -11.05 -8.66 4.65
CA VAL A 408 -10.35 -7.42 4.28
C VAL A 408 -9.64 -7.55 2.94
N THR A 409 -8.86 -8.62 2.75
CA THR A 409 -8.08 -8.81 1.51
C THR A 409 -8.95 -9.08 0.29
N THR A 410 -10.07 -9.78 0.46
CA THR A 410 -11.05 -10.02 -0.61
C THR A 410 -11.70 -8.71 -1.06
N SER A 411 -12.10 -7.85 -0.11
CA SER A 411 -12.64 -6.52 -0.43
C SER A 411 -11.64 -5.67 -1.23
N GLY A 412 -10.35 -5.76 -0.91
CA GLY A 412 -9.30 -5.06 -1.66
C GLY A 412 -9.13 -5.57 -3.09
N ALA A 413 -9.20 -6.88 -3.30
CA ALA A 413 -9.16 -7.48 -4.63
C ALA A 413 -10.37 -7.04 -5.48
N GLU A 414 -11.58 -7.02 -4.91
CA GLU A 414 -12.78 -6.51 -5.57
C GLU A 414 -12.64 -5.03 -5.95
N ALA A 415 -12.00 -4.22 -5.09
CA ALA A 415 -11.73 -2.82 -5.40
C ALA A 415 -10.79 -2.67 -6.60
N THR A 416 -9.73 -3.46 -6.67
CA THR A 416 -8.79 -3.46 -7.80
C THR A 416 -9.48 -3.87 -9.10
N ASP A 417 -10.21 -4.98 -9.11
CA ASP A 417 -10.95 -5.46 -10.28
C ASP A 417 -12.00 -4.44 -10.75
N ARG A 418 -12.65 -3.76 -9.82
CA ARG A 418 -13.61 -2.71 -10.16
C ARG A 418 -12.97 -1.50 -10.82
N VAL A 419 -11.77 -1.07 -10.33
CA VAL A 419 -11.01 0.01 -10.97
C VAL A 419 -10.60 -0.38 -12.38
N VAL A 420 -10.09 -1.60 -12.57
CA VAL A 420 -9.74 -2.13 -13.90
C VAL A 420 -10.93 -2.07 -14.85
N THR A 421 -12.09 -2.60 -14.43
CA THR A 421 -13.34 -2.55 -15.22
C THR A 421 -13.71 -1.12 -15.63
N LEU A 422 -13.70 -0.17 -14.67
CA LEU A 422 -14.04 1.23 -14.95
C LEU A 422 -13.09 1.90 -15.95
N VAL A 423 -11.80 1.56 -15.88
CA VAL A 423 -10.78 2.07 -16.81
C VAL A 423 -11.03 1.53 -18.21
N LEU A 424 -11.23 0.21 -18.35
CA LEU A 424 -11.49 -0.43 -19.64
C LEU A 424 -12.77 0.09 -20.28
N ASP A 425 -13.87 0.15 -19.52
CA ASP A 425 -15.16 0.71 -19.99
C ASP A 425 -15.01 2.16 -20.50
N ALA A 426 -14.19 2.96 -19.79
CA ALA A 426 -13.96 4.36 -20.19
C ALA A 426 -13.11 4.48 -21.46
N LEU A 427 -12.13 3.61 -21.67
CA LEU A 427 -11.34 3.54 -22.90
C LEU A 427 -12.18 3.07 -24.09
N ASP A 428 -12.96 1.99 -23.91
CA ASP A 428 -13.87 1.46 -24.91
C ASP A 428 -14.93 2.49 -25.36
N ALA A 429 -15.49 3.23 -24.40
CA ALA A 429 -16.43 4.32 -24.70
C ALA A 429 -15.81 5.47 -25.55
N ARG A 430 -14.48 5.56 -25.58
CA ARG A 430 -13.72 6.52 -26.41
C ARG A 430 -13.24 5.91 -27.73
N GLY A 431 -13.49 4.61 -27.95
CA GLY A 431 -13.05 3.88 -29.14
C GLY A 431 -11.55 3.58 -29.15
N LEU A 432 -10.95 3.42 -28.00
CA LEU A 432 -9.53 3.19 -27.79
C LEU A 432 -9.26 1.74 -27.38
#